data_247fae4d6126c4d5649ff4a00f91fcb6
#
_entry.id   247fae4d6126c4d5649ff4a00f91fcb6
#
_cell.length_a   1.000
_cell.length_b   1.000
_cell.length_c   1.000
_cell.angle_alpha   90.00
_cell.angle_beta   90.00
_cell.angle_gamma   90.00
#
_symmetry.space_group_name_H-M   'P 1'
#
loop_
_entity.id
_entity.type
_entity.pdbx_description
1 polymer ?
#
loop_
_entity_poly.entity_id
_entity_poly.type
_entity_poly.pdbx_seq_one_letter_code
_entity_poly.pdbx_strand_id
1 'polypeptide(L)'
;MVTWPHSVDDIGGFLITWLPIIFFGIIIWLLLRTMSLVPKVKPAMVDRDTTDPVGWGDVAGADEAKEELKEVVEFLRDRKKFERLGARVPKGVLLYGPPGTGKTLLAKAAANESGANFYSSSASAFVEMFAGLGAARIRKLFAEARKNAPAIIFIDELDAIGSARSGGAHNREHDQTLNQLLVEMDGFGGADEVVIMGASNRLQDLDPALLRPGRFDRQVNVAPPDLIGRDEILRVHTRSKPLGADVDIGVLARRTAGLTGADLANIANEAAIFAARNDQQYIRQVDFEGAMERVLTGLQKRRVVTEKEKRILAYHEAGHALVAYLMGDVMPVQKVTIVGRGDALGLAYYLPVEDRYLHTKEELLDVMKVALAGRAAEEIVFGRVTNGAASDLEKVTEIARAMVFEFGMSDIAPSRTMRADNYALSEETKRMRDSAQAQLTDHAYEEALRLISKHRVSLDRLAGGLLERETIDREEFLAIMGDLPRESRSAETVGTVRALDAEAL
;
A
#
# COMPACT_ATOMS: atom_id res chain seq x y z
N MET A 1 15.64 -4.80 -72.27
CA MET A 1 16.46 -6.01 -72.39
C MET A 1 17.70 -5.86 -71.55
N VAL A 2 17.92 -6.69 -70.57
CA VAL A 2 19.16 -6.69 -69.77
C VAL A 2 20.16 -7.50 -70.56
N THR A 3 21.16 -6.85 -71.16
CA THR A 3 22.25 -7.54 -71.88
C THR A 3 23.26 -8.05 -70.88
N TRP A 4 23.59 -9.34 -70.94
CA TRP A 4 24.60 -9.95 -70.08
C TRP A 4 26.02 -9.54 -70.54
N PRO A 5 26.93 -9.28 -69.58
CA PRO A 5 28.29 -8.85 -69.87
C PRO A 5 29.10 -9.98 -70.57
N HIS A 6 29.82 -9.65 -71.65
CA HIS A 6 30.61 -10.60 -72.41
C HIS A 6 32.13 -10.39 -72.24
N SER A 7 32.55 -9.34 -71.47
CA SER A 7 33.96 -9.03 -71.14
C SER A 7 34.17 -8.68 -69.68
N VAL A 8 35.41 -8.72 -69.17
CA VAL A 8 35.76 -8.41 -67.80
C VAL A 8 35.46 -6.93 -67.49
N ASP A 9 35.57 -6.04 -68.38
CA ASP A 9 35.27 -4.61 -68.27
C ASP A 9 33.75 -4.37 -68.19
N ASP A 10 32.97 -5.10 -68.92
CA ASP A 10 31.50 -5.09 -68.87
C ASP A 10 30.98 -5.60 -67.52
N ILE A 11 31.66 -6.57 -66.90
CA ILE A 11 31.35 -7.09 -65.59
C ILE A 11 31.55 -6.01 -64.54
N GLY A 12 32.60 -5.23 -64.58
CA GLY A 12 32.88 -4.12 -63.70
C GLY A 12 31.77 -3.05 -63.73
N GLY A 13 31.38 -2.63 -64.97
CA GLY A 13 30.30 -1.67 -65.19
C GLY A 13 28.94 -2.16 -64.69
N PHE A 14 28.65 -3.44 -64.93
CA PHE A 14 27.42 -4.11 -64.44
C PHE A 14 27.37 -4.15 -62.90
N LEU A 15 28.46 -4.55 -62.27
CA LEU A 15 28.56 -4.60 -60.81
C LEU A 15 28.39 -3.20 -60.18
N ILE A 16 29.05 -2.17 -60.70
CA ILE A 16 28.95 -0.81 -60.17
C ILE A 16 27.52 -0.27 -60.28
N THR A 17 26.77 -0.64 -61.32
CA THR A 17 25.40 -0.15 -61.55
C THR A 17 24.37 -0.93 -60.71
N TRP A 18 24.49 -2.23 -60.63
CA TRP A 18 23.46 -3.09 -60.03
C TRP A 18 23.70 -3.41 -58.56
N LEU A 19 24.95 -3.42 -58.06
CA LEU A 19 25.27 -3.72 -56.67
C LEU A 19 24.62 -2.74 -55.68
N PRO A 20 24.63 -1.40 -55.91
CA PRO A 20 23.92 -0.45 -55.09
C PRO A 20 22.40 -0.68 -55.07
N ILE A 21 21.81 -1.00 -56.23
CA ILE A 21 20.36 -1.22 -56.36
C ILE A 21 19.94 -2.48 -55.58
N ILE A 22 20.70 -3.56 -55.70
CA ILE A 22 20.47 -4.78 -54.94
C ILE A 22 20.64 -4.54 -53.43
N PHE A 23 21.71 -3.79 -53.07
CA PHE A 23 21.97 -3.45 -51.70
C PHE A 23 20.85 -2.61 -51.09
N PHE A 24 20.34 -1.59 -51.78
CA PHE A 24 19.16 -0.83 -51.36
C PHE A 24 17.90 -1.68 -51.31
N GLY A 25 17.71 -2.60 -52.23
CA GLY A 25 16.61 -3.54 -52.22
C GLY A 25 16.64 -4.45 -50.99
N ILE A 26 17.83 -4.94 -50.61
CA ILE A 26 18.04 -5.74 -49.41
C ILE A 26 17.77 -4.90 -48.13
N ILE A 27 18.24 -3.65 -48.08
CA ILE A 27 17.97 -2.77 -46.94
C ILE A 27 16.49 -2.49 -46.82
N ILE A 28 15.79 -2.17 -47.90
CA ILE A 28 14.34 -1.95 -47.87
C ILE A 28 13.61 -3.22 -47.45
N TRP A 29 13.98 -4.38 -47.94
CA TRP A 29 13.41 -5.66 -47.54
C TRP A 29 13.65 -5.97 -46.05
N LEU A 30 14.85 -5.73 -45.53
CA LEU A 30 15.20 -5.86 -44.12
C LEU A 30 14.38 -4.88 -43.26
N LEU A 31 14.24 -3.61 -43.68
CA LEU A 31 13.41 -2.62 -43.00
C LEU A 31 11.93 -3.03 -42.97
N LEU A 32 11.38 -3.51 -44.07
CA LEU A 32 10.01 -4.00 -44.13
C LEU A 32 9.81 -5.24 -43.24
N ARG A 33 10.79 -6.15 -43.21
CA ARG A 33 10.78 -7.33 -42.37
C ARG A 33 10.90 -6.98 -40.88
N THR A 34 11.75 -6.02 -40.50
CA THR A 34 11.85 -5.55 -39.12
C THR A 34 10.59 -4.80 -38.67
N MET A 35 9.94 -4.05 -39.56
CA MET A 35 8.62 -3.44 -39.24
C MET A 35 7.51 -4.48 -39.04
N SER A 36 7.59 -5.65 -39.65
CA SER A 36 6.64 -6.74 -39.43
C SER A 36 6.84 -7.50 -38.10
N LEU A 37 8.02 -7.34 -37.48
CA LEU A 37 8.38 -7.92 -36.17
C LEU A 37 7.91 -7.06 -34.98
N VAL A 38 7.40 -5.84 -35.23
CA VAL A 38 6.81 -5.02 -34.17
C VAL A 38 5.61 -5.77 -33.59
N PRO A 39 5.62 -6.13 -32.31
CA PRO A 39 4.52 -6.89 -31.71
C PRO A 39 3.21 -6.12 -31.86
N LYS A 40 2.26 -6.68 -32.57
CA LYS A 40 0.88 -6.15 -32.61
C LYS A 40 0.22 -6.47 -31.27
N VAL A 41 0.52 -5.67 -30.24
CA VAL A 41 -0.11 -5.84 -28.94
C VAL A 41 -1.58 -5.44 -29.07
N LYS A 42 -2.46 -6.41 -28.87
CA LYS A 42 -3.88 -6.12 -28.71
C LYS A 42 -4.10 -5.71 -27.25
N PRO A 43 -4.86 -4.64 -26.96
CA PRO A 43 -5.32 -4.37 -25.61
C PRO A 43 -6.04 -5.61 -25.08
N ALA A 44 -5.78 -5.99 -23.84
CA ALA A 44 -6.52 -7.08 -23.24
C ALA A 44 -7.97 -6.62 -23.05
N MET A 45 -8.87 -7.15 -23.84
CA MET A 45 -10.31 -7.00 -23.64
C MET A 45 -10.74 -8.12 -22.71
N VAL A 46 -11.32 -7.79 -21.59
CA VAL A 46 -11.98 -8.76 -20.71
C VAL A 46 -13.44 -8.82 -21.14
N ASP A 47 -13.79 -9.88 -21.83
CA ASP A 47 -15.15 -10.10 -22.30
C ASP A 47 -16.11 -10.37 -21.12
N ARG A 48 -17.37 -9.97 -21.24
CA ARG A 48 -18.43 -10.23 -20.26
C ARG A 48 -18.68 -11.70 -19.98
N ASP A 49 -18.31 -12.57 -20.91
CA ASP A 49 -18.52 -14.03 -20.85
C ASP A 49 -17.47 -14.78 -20.02
N THR A 50 -16.67 -14.09 -19.22
CA THR A 50 -15.87 -14.80 -18.23
C THR A 50 -16.78 -15.37 -17.15
N THR A 51 -16.59 -16.61 -16.84
CA THR A 51 -17.42 -17.53 -16.06
C THR A 51 -17.86 -17.06 -14.66
N ASP A 52 -17.32 -15.94 -14.15
CA ASP A 52 -17.73 -15.31 -12.89
C ASP A 52 -17.71 -13.79 -13.02
N PRO A 53 -18.82 -13.16 -13.44
CA PRO A 53 -18.95 -11.72 -13.50
C PRO A 53 -18.95 -11.14 -12.08
N VAL A 54 -17.98 -10.29 -11.76
CA VAL A 54 -17.89 -9.59 -10.47
C VAL A 54 -19.02 -8.56 -10.38
N GLY A 55 -19.92 -8.71 -9.39
CA GLY A 55 -20.97 -7.75 -9.09
C GLY A 55 -20.71 -6.96 -7.80
N TRP A 56 -21.62 -6.03 -7.46
CA TRP A 56 -21.53 -5.28 -6.21
C TRP A 56 -21.56 -6.16 -4.95
N GLY A 57 -22.17 -7.36 -5.04
CA GLY A 57 -22.21 -8.32 -3.94
C GLY A 57 -20.88 -9.03 -3.65
N ASP A 58 -19.92 -8.97 -4.59
CA ASP A 58 -18.59 -9.54 -4.43
C ASP A 58 -17.57 -8.52 -3.93
N VAL A 59 -17.95 -7.24 -3.94
CA VAL A 59 -17.16 -6.13 -3.39
C VAL A 59 -17.69 -5.83 -2.00
N ALA A 60 -16.92 -6.10 -0.96
CA ALA A 60 -17.27 -5.83 0.43
C ALA A 60 -16.35 -4.74 1.02
N GLY A 61 -16.82 -4.04 2.04
CA GLY A 61 -16.02 -3.10 2.83
C GLY A 61 -15.55 -1.85 2.10
N ALA A 62 -16.27 -1.41 1.05
CA ALA A 62 -15.97 -0.21 0.29
C ALA A 62 -17.26 0.54 -0.09
N ASP A 63 -18.18 0.69 0.86
CA ASP A 63 -19.54 1.18 0.57
C ASP A 63 -19.58 2.61 0.06
N GLU A 64 -18.75 3.51 0.61
CA GLU A 64 -18.64 4.89 0.13
C GLU A 64 -18.14 4.94 -1.33
N ALA A 65 -17.12 4.14 -1.66
CA ALA A 65 -16.61 4.04 -3.02
C ALA A 65 -17.66 3.43 -3.98
N LYS A 66 -18.45 2.46 -3.52
CA LYS A 66 -19.57 1.89 -4.30
C LYS A 66 -20.64 2.93 -4.59
N GLU A 67 -21.05 3.73 -3.59
CA GLU A 67 -22.06 4.78 -3.78
C GLU A 67 -21.60 5.81 -4.83
N GLU A 68 -20.35 6.25 -4.74
CA GLU A 68 -19.77 7.16 -5.73
C GLU A 68 -19.75 6.55 -7.16
N LEU A 69 -19.47 5.26 -7.27
CA LEU A 69 -19.43 4.57 -8.56
C LEU A 69 -20.83 4.22 -9.09
N LYS A 70 -21.84 4.06 -8.24
CA LYS A 70 -23.23 3.83 -8.68
C LYS A 70 -23.75 4.95 -9.56
N GLU A 71 -23.36 6.20 -9.29
CA GLU A 71 -23.75 7.33 -10.16
C GLU A 71 -23.14 7.19 -11.56
N VAL A 72 -21.90 6.71 -11.66
CA VAL A 72 -21.24 6.45 -12.94
C VAL A 72 -21.93 5.30 -13.70
N VAL A 73 -22.28 4.24 -12.98
CA VAL A 73 -23.02 3.10 -13.53
C VAL A 73 -24.41 3.54 -14.02
N GLU A 74 -25.14 4.33 -13.22
CA GLU A 74 -26.46 4.83 -13.59
C GLU A 74 -26.41 5.72 -14.85
N PHE A 75 -25.36 6.54 -14.96
CA PHE A 75 -25.11 7.31 -16.16
C PHE A 75 -24.89 6.44 -17.41
N LEU A 76 -24.03 5.43 -17.32
CA LEU A 76 -23.78 4.53 -18.46
C LEU A 76 -25.03 3.75 -18.86
N ARG A 77 -25.94 3.48 -17.91
CA ARG A 77 -27.23 2.81 -18.17
C ARG A 77 -28.29 3.73 -18.79
N ASP A 78 -28.41 4.95 -18.28
CA ASP A 78 -29.45 5.90 -18.71
C ASP A 78 -28.92 7.34 -18.80
N ARG A 79 -28.14 7.57 -19.82
CA ARG A 79 -27.53 8.85 -20.12
C ARG A 79 -28.58 9.95 -20.36
N LYS A 80 -29.71 9.62 -21.01
CA LYS A 80 -30.77 10.58 -21.39
C LYS A 80 -31.36 11.26 -20.16
N LYS A 81 -31.44 10.58 -19.04
CA LYS A 81 -31.93 11.13 -17.77
C LYS A 81 -31.06 12.32 -17.32
N PHE A 82 -29.76 12.21 -17.43
CA PHE A 82 -28.80 13.26 -17.02
C PHE A 82 -28.74 14.41 -18.02
N GLU A 83 -28.71 14.12 -19.31
CA GLU A 83 -28.68 15.14 -20.38
C GLU A 83 -29.92 16.05 -20.35
N ARG A 84 -31.10 15.51 -20.06
CA ARG A 84 -32.36 16.28 -19.94
C ARG A 84 -32.28 17.38 -18.87
N LEU A 85 -31.46 17.16 -17.82
CA LEU A 85 -31.27 18.12 -16.74
C LEU A 85 -30.01 18.98 -16.94
N GLY A 86 -29.30 18.81 -18.07
CA GLY A 86 -28.06 19.54 -18.37
C GLY A 86 -26.84 19.10 -17.51
N ALA A 87 -26.96 17.96 -16.83
CA ALA A 87 -25.86 17.44 -16.03
C ALA A 87 -24.68 16.98 -16.93
N ARG A 88 -23.50 17.36 -16.55
CA ARG A 88 -22.26 16.87 -17.19
C ARG A 88 -21.76 15.65 -16.45
N VAL A 89 -21.51 14.60 -17.19
CA VAL A 89 -20.98 13.36 -16.66
C VAL A 89 -19.49 13.46 -16.44
N PRO A 90 -18.97 12.89 -15.36
CA PRO A 90 -17.53 12.78 -15.18
C PRO A 90 -16.94 11.94 -16.31
N LYS A 91 -15.95 12.48 -17.01
CA LYS A 91 -15.24 11.76 -18.06
C LYS A 91 -14.27 10.73 -17.49
N GLY A 92 -13.71 11.02 -16.32
CA GLY A 92 -12.75 10.19 -15.65
C GLY A 92 -12.96 10.08 -14.15
N VAL A 93 -12.80 8.89 -13.65
CA VAL A 93 -12.85 8.56 -12.21
C VAL A 93 -11.47 8.05 -11.79
N LEU A 94 -10.89 8.64 -10.78
CA LEU A 94 -9.64 8.19 -10.18
C LEU A 94 -9.93 7.47 -8.87
N LEU A 95 -9.63 6.17 -8.84
CA LEU A 95 -9.64 5.36 -7.62
C LEU A 95 -8.28 5.46 -6.96
N TYR A 96 -8.20 5.98 -5.75
CA TYR A 96 -6.92 6.10 -5.05
C TYR A 96 -6.99 5.54 -3.64
N GLY A 97 -5.86 5.02 -3.14
CA GLY A 97 -5.77 4.42 -1.81
C GLY A 97 -4.69 3.34 -1.74
N PRO A 98 -4.42 2.78 -0.57
CA PRO A 98 -3.39 1.76 -0.39
C PRO A 98 -3.53 0.56 -1.33
N PRO A 99 -2.46 -0.18 -1.64
CA PRO A 99 -2.55 -1.41 -2.42
C PRO A 99 -3.41 -2.45 -1.68
N GLY A 100 -4.09 -3.31 -2.45
CA GLY A 100 -4.91 -4.39 -1.88
C GLY A 100 -6.29 -3.97 -1.37
N THR A 101 -6.72 -2.71 -1.54
CA THR A 101 -8.05 -2.23 -1.10
C THR A 101 -9.19 -2.53 -2.09
N GLY A 102 -8.92 -3.19 -3.22
CA GLY A 102 -9.96 -3.63 -4.16
C GLY A 102 -10.29 -2.65 -5.29
N LYS A 103 -9.41 -1.67 -5.61
CA LYS A 103 -9.62 -0.68 -6.69
C LYS A 103 -9.96 -1.32 -8.03
N THR A 104 -9.20 -2.32 -8.44
CA THR A 104 -9.43 -3.06 -9.70
C THR A 104 -10.73 -3.86 -9.65
N LEU A 105 -11.10 -4.40 -8.49
CA LEU A 105 -12.34 -5.16 -8.28
C LEU A 105 -13.56 -4.23 -8.41
N LEU A 106 -13.51 -3.04 -7.82
CA LEU A 106 -14.53 -2.00 -7.93
C LEU A 106 -14.77 -1.58 -9.39
N ALA A 107 -13.69 -1.38 -10.17
CA ALA A 107 -13.81 -1.01 -11.58
C ALA A 107 -14.48 -2.12 -12.41
N LYS A 108 -14.13 -3.40 -12.15
CA LYS A 108 -14.77 -4.56 -12.78
C LYS A 108 -16.25 -4.66 -12.42
N ALA A 109 -16.59 -4.47 -11.14
CA ALA A 109 -17.97 -4.48 -10.68
C ALA A 109 -18.80 -3.38 -11.35
N ALA A 110 -18.26 -2.15 -11.43
CA ALA A 110 -18.91 -1.05 -12.11
C ALA A 110 -19.15 -1.33 -13.60
N ALA A 111 -18.21 -1.96 -14.28
CA ALA A 111 -18.36 -2.35 -15.69
C ALA A 111 -19.45 -3.42 -15.88
N ASN A 112 -19.43 -4.45 -15.06
CA ASN A 112 -20.44 -5.50 -15.11
C ASN A 112 -21.83 -4.97 -14.80
N GLU A 113 -21.98 -4.17 -13.77
CA GLU A 113 -23.26 -3.57 -13.38
C GLU A 113 -23.78 -2.58 -14.42
N SER A 114 -22.92 -1.78 -15.04
CA SER A 114 -23.34 -0.84 -16.10
C SER A 114 -23.66 -1.54 -17.41
N GLY A 115 -23.21 -2.76 -17.57
CA GLY A 115 -23.30 -3.48 -18.83
C GLY A 115 -22.32 -2.97 -19.87
N ALA A 116 -21.31 -2.18 -19.51
CA ALA A 116 -20.30 -1.66 -20.40
C ALA A 116 -19.18 -2.68 -20.71
N ASN A 117 -18.55 -2.53 -21.87
CA ASN A 117 -17.36 -3.30 -22.23
C ASN A 117 -16.19 -2.84 -21.37
N PHE A 118 -15.42 -3.78 -20.81
CA PHE A 118 -14.33 -3.48 -19.90
C PHE A 118 -12.97 -3.68 -20.57
N TYR A 119 -12.19 -2.60 -20.64
CA TYR A 119 -10.83 -2.59 -21.18
C TYR A 119 -9.86 -2.30 -20.03
N SER A 120 -9.03 -3.26 -19.67
CA SER A 120 -8.03 -3.11 -18.60
C SER A 120 -6.62 -3.06 -19.15
N SER A 121 -5.80 -2.14 -18.63
CA SER A 121 -4.37 -2.05 -18.91
C SER A 121 -3.65 -1.52 -17.68
N SER A 122 -2.42 -1.98 -17.44
CA SER A 122 -1.53 -1.31 -16.50
C SER A 122 -0.86 -0.12 -17.18
N ALA A 123 -0.67 0.99 -16.48
CA ALA A 123 0.05 2.14 -17.00
C ALA A 123 1.51 1.80 -17.37
N SER A 124 2.12 0.86 -16.64
CA SER A 124 3.46 0.32 -16.96
C SER A 124 3.53 -0.31 -18.36
N ALA A 125 2.43 -0.85 -18.89
CA ALA A 125 2.37 -1.41 -20.24
C ALA A 125 2.50 -0.36 -21.35
N PHE A 126 2.39 0.93 -21.01
CA PHE A 126 2.59 2.04 -21.93
C PHE A 126 4.01 2.62 -21.88
N VAL A 127 4.84 2.14 -20.96
CA VAL A 127 6.25 2.51 -20.86
C VAL A 127 7.06 1.53 -21.68
N GLU A 128 7.68 1.99 -22.74
CA GLU A 128 8.46 1.15 -23.67
C GLU A 128 9.83 1.78 -23.95
N MET A 129 10.81 0.93 -24.33
CA MET A 129 12.16 1.41 -24.71
C MET A 129 12.19 2.18 -26.04
N PHE A 130 11.14 2.07 -26.87
CA PHE A 130 11.08 2.72 -28.18
C PHE A 130 10.12 3.89 -28.20
N ALA A 131 10.63 5.07 -28.50
CA ALA A 131 9.86 6.31 -28.51
C ALA A 131 8.58 6.23 -29.35
N GLY A 132 7.45 6.63 -28.75
CA GLY A 132 6.16 6.74 -29.42
C GLY A 132 5.30 5.47 -29.44
N LEU A 133 5.79 4.31 -29.02
CA LEU A 133 4.98 3.08 -28.97
C LEU A 133 3.91 3.15 -27.87
N GLY A 134 4.24 3.70 -26.71
CA GLY A 134 3.28 3.90 -25.63
C GLY A 134 2.10 4.78 -26.04
N ALA A 135 2.39 5.91 -26.67
CA ALA A 135 1.37 6.80 -27.21
C ALA A 135 0.50 6.13 -28.29
N ALA A 136 1.08 5.27 -29.12
CA ALA A 136 0.32 4.53 -30.13
C ALA A 136 -0.61 3.47 -29.50
N ARG A 137 -0.19 2.84 -28.40
CA ARG A 137 -1.05 1.89 -27.64
C ARG A 137 -2.23 2.60 -27.00
N ILE A 138 -2.00 3.77 -26.39
CA ILE A 138 -3.08 4.58 -25.81
C ILE A 138 -4.09 4.92 -26.90
N ARG A 139 -3.67 5.49 -28.04
CA ARG A 139 -4.59 5.80 -29.16
C ARG A 139 -5.41 4.59 -29.60
N LYS A 140 -4.77 3.43 -29.70
CA LYS A 140 -5.45 2.20 -30.10
C LYS A 140 -6.47 1.74 -29.08
N LEU A 141 -6.13 1.75 -27.78
CA LEU A 141 -7.03 1.40 -26.68
C LEU A 141 -8.29 2.27 -26.70
N PHE A 142 -8.10 3.59 -26.81
CA PHE A 142 -9.20 4.56 -26.84
C PHE A 142 -10.06 4.43 -28.10
N ALA A 143 -9.45 4.21 -29.26
CA ALA A 143 -10.17 4.00 -30.51
C ALA A 143 -11.03 2.71 -30.47
N GLU A 144 -10.54 1.65 -29.82
CA GLU A 144 -11.27 0.40 -29.70
C GLU A 144 -12.42 0.51 -28.68
N ALA A 145 -12.22 1.22 -27.58
CA ALA A 145 -13.27 1.49 -26.60
C ALA A 145 -14.41 2.33 -27.21
N ARG A 146 -14.09 3.39 -27.96
CA ARG A 146 -15.11 4.20 -28.69
C ARG A 146 -15.90 3.37 -29.69
N LYS A 147 -15.26 2.44 -30.37
CA LYS A 147 -15.93 1.58 -31.36
C LYS A 147 -16.93 0.62 -30.70
N ASN A 148 -16.68 0.24 -29.48
CA ASN A 148 -17.46 -0.75 -28.74
C ASN A 148 -18.15 -0.11 -27.51
N ALA A 149 -18.59 1.12 -27.63
CA ALA A 149 -19.34 1.80 -26.56
C ALA A 149 -20.72 1.13 -26.32
N PRO A 150 -21.28 1.14 -25.08
CA PRO A 150 -20.70 1.75 -23.88
C PRO A 150 -19.49 0.98 -23.36
N ALA A 151 -18.47 1.69 -22.87
CA ALA A 151 -17.22 1.09 -22.45
C ALA A 151 -16.60 1.79 -21.22
N ILE A 152 -15.89 1.00 -20.40
CA ILE A 152 -15.03 1.49 -19.34
C ILE A 152 -13.60 1.16 -19.69
N ILE A 153 -12.72 2.16 -19.73
CA ILE A 153 -11.27 2.00 -19.85
C ILE A 153 -10.68 2.09 -18.44
N PHE A 154 -10.10 1.02 -17.95
CA PHE A 154 -9.44 0.97 -16.66
C PHE A 154 -7.91 0.97 -16.84
N ILE A 155 -7.25 1.95 -16.21
CA ILE A 155 -5.79 2.09 -16.24
C ILE A 155 -5.29 1.93 -14.80
N ASP A 156 -4.67 0.79 -14.52
CA ASP A 156 -4.09 0.51 -13.21
C ASP A 156 -2.68 1.10 -13.08
N GLU A 157 -2.22 1.31 -11.84
CA GLU A 157 -0.89 1.85 -11.53
C GLU A 157 -0.59 3.17 -12.28
N LEU A 158 -1.55 4.08 -12.30
CA LEU A 158 -1.46 5.33 -13.07
C LEU A 158 -0.23 6.18 -12.68
N ASP A 159 0.27 6.03 -11.47
CA ASP A 159 1.49 6.63 -10.95
C ASP A 159 2.74 6.21 -11.74
N ALA A 160 2.74 5.08 -12.44
CA ALA A 160 3.86 4.67 -13.31
C ALA A 160 4.12 5.62 -14.49
N ILE A 161 3.08 6.30 -15.00
CA ILE A 161 3.20 7.28 -16.10
C ILE A 161 2.81 8.69 -15.69
N GLY A 162 2.06 8.82 -14.61
CA GLY A 162 1.46 10.07 -14.15
C GLY A 162 2.27 10.81 -13.10
N SER A 163 3.50 10.38 -12.78
CA SER A 163 4.33 11.02 -11.76
C SER A 163 4.68 12.46 -12.10
N ALA A 164 4.65 13.34 -11.11
CA ALA A 164 5.04 14.73 -11.25
C ALA A 164 6.49 14.85 -11.77
N ARG A 165 6.72 15.82 -12.67
CA ARG A 165 7.95 16.01 -13.43
C ARG A 165 9.19 16.17 -12.55
N SER A 166 9.99 15.14 -12.41
CA SER A 166 11.35 15.23 -11.87
C SER A 166 12.36 15.30 -13.02
N GLY A 167 13.11 16.40 -13.08
CA GLY A 167 13.93 16.81 -14.22
C GLY A 167 15.12 15.89 -14.54
N GLY A 168 14.89 14.79 -15.27
CA GLY A 168 15.92 13.88 -15.77
C GLY A 168 15.68 13.47 -17.21
N ALA A 169 16.77 13.15 -17.94
CA ALA A 169 16.74 12.83 -19.39
C ALA A 169 15.91 11.57 -19.74
N HIS A 170 15.58 10.71 -18.77
CA HIS A 170 14.77 9.50 -18.97
C HIS A 170 13.25 9.78 -19.04
N ASN A 171 12.79 11.01 -18.75
CA ASN A 171 11.38 11.33 -18.60
C ASN A 171 10.66 11.68 -19.93
N ARG A 172 11.35 11.81 -21.06
CA ARG A 172 10.71 12.25 -22.32
C ARG A 172 9.63 11.28 -22.83
N GLU A 173 9.80 9.99 -22.61
CA GLU A 173 8.81 8.98 -23.04
C GLU A 173 7.60 8.94 -22.12
N HIS A 174 7.83 9.04 -20.80
CA HIS A 174 6.75 9.18 -19.84
C HIS A 174 5.92 10.44 -20.15
N ASP A 175 6.57 11.57 -20.36
CA ASP A 175 5.91 12.83 -20.72
C ASP A 175 5.12 12.72 -22.03
N GLN A 176 5.65 12.04 -23.06
CA GLN A 176 4.95 11.83 -24.32
C GLN A 176 3.73 10.93 -24.17
N THR A 177 3.84 9.88 -23.39
CA THR A 177 2.76 8.92 -23.07
C THR A 177 1.67 9.60 -22.26
N LEU A 178 2.06 10.34 -21.22
CA LEU A 178 1.13 11.14 -20.39
C LEU A 178 0.41 12.19 -21.24
N ASN A 179 1.12 12.95 -22.04
CA ASN A 179 0.52 13.94 -22.93
C ASN A 179 -0.47 13.30 -23.91
N GLN A 180 -0.18 12.10 -24.45
CA GLN A 180 -1.12 11.40 -25.32
C GLN A 180 -2.37 10.97 -24.54
N LEU A 181 -2.24 10.49 -23.30
CA LEU A 181 -3.37 10.17 -22.46
C LEU A 181 -4.26 11.40 -22.23
N LEU A 182 -3.65 12.54 -21.90
CA LEU A 182 -4.36 13.80 -21.71
C LEU A 182 -5.09 14.25 -22.99
N VAL A 183 -4.46 14.12 -24.15
CA VAL A 183 -5.08 14.44 -25.46
C VAL A 183 -6.28 13.53 -25.74
N GLU A 184 -6.18 12.23 -25.46
CA GLU A 184 -7.29 11.30 -25.66
C GLU A 184 -8.45 11.61 -24.69
N MET A 185 -8.15 11.95 -23.43
CA MET A 185 -9.17 12.35 -22.44
C MET A 185 -9.87 13.65 -22.83
N ASP A 186 -9.13 14.64 -23.29
CA ASP A 186 -9.69 15.93 -23.75
C ASP A 186 -10.51 15.74 -25.04
N GLY A 187 -10.13 14.79 -25.89
CA GLY A 187 -10.79 14.45 -27.16
C GLY A 187 -12.12 13.72 -27.02
N PHE A 188 -12.52 13.30 -25.81
CA PHE A 188 -13.86 12.76 -25.59
C PHE A 188 -14.89 13.88 -25.70
N GLY A 189 -15.74 13.78 -26.73
CA GLY A 189 -16.93 14.60 -26.86
C GLY A 189 -18.04 14.13 -25.90
N GLY A 190 -18.98 15.01 -25.57
CA GLY A 190 -20.15 14.62 -24.77
C GLY A 190 -20.99 13.50 -25.39
N ALA A 191 -20.68 13.01 -26.58
CA ALA A 191 -21.36 11.94 -27.28
C ALA A 191 -20.82 10.54 -27.04
N ASP A 192 -19.59 10.44 -26.51
CA ASP A 192 -18.93 9.17 -26.32
C ASP A 192 -19.41 8.51 -25.01
N GLU A 193 -19.98 7.32 -25.10
CA GLU A 193 -20.42 6.52 -23.94
C GLU A 193 -19.21 5.71 -23.38
N VAL A 194 -18.13 6.43 -23.11
CA VAL A 194 -16.89 5.85 -22.57
C VAL A 194 -16.48 6.60 -21.32
N VAL A 195 -16.25 5.87 -20.25
CA VAL A 195 -15.73 6.39 -18.98
C VAL A 195 -14.32 5.85 -18.76
N ILE A 196 -13.41 6.72 -18.32
CA ILE A 196 -12.06 6.32 -17.96
C ILE A 196 -11.99 6.17 -16.46
N MET A 197 -11.52 5.01 -15.98
CA MET A 197 -11.19 4.79 -14.58
C MET A 197 -9.70 4.62 -14.43
N GLY A 198 -9.06 5.46 -13.61
CA GLY A 198 -7.67 5.30 -13.23
C GLY A 198 -7.54 4.73 -11.82
N ALA A 199 -6.51 3.94 -11.55
CA ALA A 199 -6.16 3.56 -10.20
C ALA A 199 -4.74 3.98 -9.86
N SER A 200 -4.54 4.52 -8.66
CA SER A 200 -3.22 4.89 -8.13
C SER A 200 -3.11 4.57 -6.64
N ASN A 201 -1.92 4.23 -6.18
CA ASN A 201 -1.65 4.05 -4.75
C ASN A 201 -1.28 5.37 -4.07
N ARG A 202 -0.86 6.40 -4.83
CA ARG A 202 -0.35 7.68 -4.31
C ARG A 202 -0.90 8.86 -5.11
N LEU A 203 -1.98 9.45 -4.62
CA LEU A 203 -2.61 10.62 -5.25
C LEU A 203 -1.64 11.82 -5.37
N GLN A 204 -0.79 12.03 -4.35
CA GLN A 204 0.13 13.17 -4.30
C GLN A 204 1.26 13.10 -5.33
N ASP A 205 1.56 11.92 -5.86
CA ASP A 205 2.64 11.72 -6.83
C ASP A 205 2.17 11.98 -8.28
N LEU A 206 0.85 12.11 -8.50
CA LEU A 206 0.29 12.32 -9.82
C LEU A 206 0.46 13.76 -10.32
N ASP A 207 0.70 13.93 -11.63
CA ASP A 207 0.75 15.25 -12.27
C ASP A 207 -0.61 15.95 -12.10
N PRO A 208 -0.64 17.18 -11.56
CA PRO A 208 -1.87 17.94 -11.37
C PRO A 208 -2.69 18.12 -12.65
N ALA A 209 -2.07 17.99 -13.82
CA ALA A 209 -2.77 18.04 -15.10
C ALA A 209 -3.80 16.91 -15.27
N LEU A 210 -3.57 15.75 -14.68
CA LEU A 210 -4.52 14.63 -14.70
C LEU A 210 -5.78 14.92 -13.88
N LEU A 211 -5.65 15.73 -12.84
CA LEU A 211 -6.72 16.03 -11.87
C LEU A 211 -7.57 17.25 -12.26
N ARG A 212 -7.31 17.84 -13.44
CA ARG A 212 -8.08 19.01 -13.92
C ARG A 212 -9.48 18.60 -14.38
N PRO A 213 -10.48 19.50 -14.21
CA PRO A 213 -11.83 19.28 -14.72
C PRO A 213 -11.85 18.85 -16.19
N GLY A 214 -12.65 17.83 -16.51
CA GLY A 214 -12.73 17.24 -17.85
C GLY A 214 -11.77 16.08 -18.09
N ARG A 215 -10.96 15.69 -17.07
CA ARG A 215 -10.05 14.53 -17.07
C ARG A 215 -10.46 13.58 -15.93
N PHE A 216 -9.61 13.38 -14.92
CA PHE A 216 -10.02 12.69 -13.70
C PHE A 216 -10.66 13.69 -12.74
N ASP A 217 -11.87 14.08 -13.07
CA ASP A 217 -12.63 15.10 -12.35
C ASP A 217 -13.36 14.55 -11.12
N ARG A 218 -13.51 13.23 -11.02
CA ARG A 218 -14.00 12.56 -9.82
C ARG A 218 -12.89 11.72 -9.19
N GLN A 219 -12.66 11.95 -7.91
CA GLN A 219 -11.63 11.25 -7.12
C GLN A 219 -12.33 10.47 -6.02
N VAL A 220 -12.19 9.14 -6.05
CA VAL A 220 -12.81 8.21 -5.11
C VAL A 220 -11.73 7.58 -4.25
N ASN A 221 -11.79 7.84 -2.95
CA ASN A 221 -10.88 7.22 -1.98
C ASN A 221 -11.33 5.79 -1.69
N VAL A 222 -10.43 4.83 -1.86
CA VAL A 222 -10.64 3.42 -1.49
C VAL A 222 -9.75 3.12 -0.30
N ALA A 223 -10.25 3.47 0.88
CA ALA A 223 -9.56 3.27 2.15
C ALA A 223 -9.46 1.78 2.54
N PRO A 224 -8.55 1.41 3.45
CA PRO A 224 -8.62 0.11 4.11
C PRO A 224 -9.98 -0.07 4.78
N PRO A 225 -10.52 -1.31 4.84
CA PRO A 225 -11.84 -1.56 5.39
C PRO A 225 -11.86 -1.34 6.90
N ASP A 226 -12.96 -0.78 7.40
CA ASP A 226 -13.29 -0.71 8.81
C ASP A 226 -13.69 -2.08 9.37
N LEU A 227 -14.06 -2.16 10.64
CA LEU A 227 -14.45 -3.41 11.30
C LEU A 227 -15.59 -4.13 10.57
N ILE A 228 -16.60 -3.39 10.13
CA ILE A 228 -17.77 -3.94 9.43
C ILE A 228 -17.35 -4.46 8.06
N GLY A 229 -16.58 -3.67 7.33
CA GLY A 229 -16.05 -4.06 6.03
C GLY A 229 -15.14 -5.28 6.10
N ARG A 230 -14.32 -5.42 7.15
CA ARG A 230 -13.49 -6.62 7.33
C ARG A 230 -14.33 -7.87 7.59
N ASP A 231 -15.39 -7.77 8.41
CA ASP A 231 -16.32 -8.87 8.62
C ASP A 231 -16.98 -9.31 7.31
N GLU A 232 -17.46 -8.36 6.52
CA GLU A 232 -18.07 -8.63 5.21
C GLU A 232 -17.06 -9.27 4.23
N ILE A 233 -15.84 -8.74 4.13
CA ILE A 233 -14.79 -9.29 3.26
C ILE A 233 -14.46 -10.72 3.66
N LEU A 234 -14.28 -10.98 4.95
CA LEU A 234 -14.01 -12.34 5.44
C LEU A 234 -15.17 -13.29 5.10
N ARG A 235 -16.44 -12.85 5.25
CA ARG A 235 -17.61 -13.65 4.85
C ARG A 235 -17.62 -13.96 3.35
N VAL A 236 -17.29 -12.99 2.51
CA VAL A 236 -17.20 -13.20 1.04
C VAL A 236 -16.14 -14.27 0.74
N HIS A 237 -14.93 -14.15 1.31
CA HIS A 237 -13.82 -15.07 1.03
C HIS A 237 -13.94 -16.45 1.72
N THR A 238 -14.87 -16.59 2.66
CA THR A 238 -15.13 -17.87 3.33
C THR A 238 -16.43 -18.54 2.89
N ARG A 239 -17.28 -17.88 2.07
CA ARG A 239 -18.59 -18.40 1.62
C ARG A 239 -18.54 -19.81 1.04
N SER A 240 -17.50 -20.14 0.27
CA SER A 240 -17.31 -21.44 -0.36
C SER A 240 -16.45 -22.43 0.44
N LYS A 241 -16.04 -22.06 1.66
CA LYS A 241 -15.11 -22.85 2.46
C LYS A 241 -15.86 -23.58 3.60
N PRO A 242 -15.49 -24.82 3.91
CA PRO A 242 -16.07 -25.58 5.02
C PRO A 242 -15.52 -25.06 6.36
N LEU A 243 -16.28 -24.20 7.05
CA LEU A 243 -15.90 -23.67 8.36
C LEU A 243 -16.34 -24.59 9.49
N GLY A 244 -15.52 -24.72 10.52
CA GLY A 244 -15.86 -25.36 11.79
C GLY A 244 -16.84 -24.50 12.61
N ALA A 245 -17.57 -25.14 13.51
CA ALA A 245 -18.55 -24.46 14.38
C ALA A 245 -17.89 -23.49 15.40
N ASP A 246 -16.58 -23.60 15.58
CA ASP A 246 -15.76 -22.77 16.48
C ASP A 246 -15.29 -21.45 15.82
N VAL A 247 -15.51 -21.27 14.50
CA VAL A 247 -15.05 -20.08 13.79
C VAL A 247 -16.00 -18.92 14.00
N ASP A 248 -15.48 -17.84 14.59
CA ASP A 248 -16.17 -16.55 14.74
C ASP A 248 -15.52 -15.49 13.84
N ILE A 249 -16.21 -15.18 12.73
CA ILE A 249 -15.74 -14.17 11.76
C ILE A 249 -15.64 -12.79 12.41
N GLY A 250 -16.55 -12.44 13.33
CA GLY A 250 -16.51 -11.16 14.03
C GLY A 250 -15.27 -11.02 14.92
N VAL A 251 -14.82 -12.12 15.55
CA VAL A 251 -13.55 -12.14 16.29
C VAL A 251 -12.38 -11.95 15.35
N LEU A 252 -12.38 -12.63 14.18
CA LEU A 252 -11.33 -12.48 13.18
C LEU A 252 -11.28 -11.05 12.63
N ALA A 253 -12.43 -10.44 12.36
CA ALA A 253 -12.51 -9.05 11.89
C ALA A 253 -11.94 -8.05 12.90
N ARG A 254 -12.19 -8.25 14.20
CA ARG A 254 -11.58 -7.43 15.26
C ARG A 254 -10.06 -7.59 15.31
N ARG A 255 -9.57 -8.81 15.13
CA ARG A 255 -8.13 -9.14 15.19
C ARG A 255 -7.35 -8.76 13.94
N THR A 256 -8.00 -8.29 12.89
CA THR A 256 -7.39 -7.91 11.60
C THR A 256 -7.46 -6.41 11.32
N ALA A 257 -7.47 -5.59 12.38
CA ALA A 257 -7.46 -4.13 12.26
C ALA A 257 -6.27 -3.64 11.41
N GLY A 258 -6.53 -2.69 10.49
CA GLY A 258 -5.52 -2.12 9.60
C GLY A 258 -5.15 -2.98 8.38
N LEU A 259 -5.68 -4.21 8.25
CA LEU A 259 -5.43 -5.06 7.08
C LEU A 259 -6.32 -4.68 5.90
N THR A 260 -5.78 -4.88 4.70
CA THR A 260 -6.49 -4.65 3.45
C THR A 260 -7.35 -5.85 3.03
N GLY A 261 -8.22 -5.66 2.05
CA GLY A 261 -9.03 -6.74 1.49
C GLY A 261 -8.20 -7.90 0.93
N ALA A 262 -7.05 -7.59 0.33
CA ALA A 262 -6.12 -8.61 -0.17
C ALA A 262 -5.48 -9.43 0.95
N ASP A 263 -5.13 -8.80 2.08
CA ASP A 263 -4.59 -9.49 3.25
C ASP A 263 -5.63 -10.44 3.86
N LEU A 264 -6.89 -9.98 3.97
CA LEU A 264 -8.00 -10.79 4.48
C LEU A 264 -8.32 -11.99 3.58
N ALA A 265 -8.30 -11.79 2.27
CA ALA A 265 -8.43 -12.86 1.28
C ALA A 265 -7.30 -13.90 1.42
N ASN A 266 -6.07 -13.41 1.61
CA ASN A 266 -4.90 -14.26 1.82
C ASN A 266 -5.00 -15.04 3.14
N ILE A 267 -5.44 -14.42 4.23
CA ILE A 267 -5.68 -15.09 5.52
C ILE A 267 -6.70 -16.22 5.34
N ALA A 268 -7.83 -15.96 4.68
CA ALA A 268 -8.85 -16.98 4.42
C ALA A 268 -8.34 -18.15 3.55
N ASN A 269 -7.42 -17.87 2.63
CA ASN A 269 -6.78 -18.89 1.80
C ASN A 269 -5.74 -19.68 2.61
N GLU A 270 -4.87 -19.02 3.36
CA GLU A 270 -3.85 -19.66 4.19
C GLU A 270 -4.47 -20.54 5.28
N ALA A 271 -5.58 -20.11 5.90
CA ALA A 271 -6.31 -20.93 6.87
C ALA A 271 -6.80 -22.26 6.24
N ALA A 272 -7.30 -22.19 5.01
CA ALA A 272 -7.69 -23.40 4.28
C ALA A 272 -6.48 -24.31 3.97
N ILE A 273 -5.32 -23.73 3.65
CA ILE A 273 -4.08 -24.48 3.43
C ILE A 273 -3.61 -25.13 4.74
N PHE A 274 -3.71 -24.44 5.89
CA PHE A 274 -3.37 -25.02 7.20
C PHE A 274 -4.27 -26.22 7.53
N ALA A 275 -5.58 -26.07 7.36
CA ALA A 275 -6.53 -27.16 7.58
C ALA A 275 -6.24 -28.37 6.69
N ALA A 276 -5.99 -28.14 5.38
CA ALA A 276 -5.67 -29.19 4.43
C ALA A 276 -4.35 -29.93 4.76
N ARG A 277 -3.33 -29.21 5.22
CA ARG A 277 -2.04 -29.82 5.65
C ARG A 277 -2.18 -30.73 6.87
N ASN A 278 -3.17 -30.46 7.70
CA ASN A 278 -3.46 -31.24 8.90
C ASN A 278 -4.55 -32.29 8.66
N ASP A 279 -4.90 -32.59 7.40
CA ASP A 279 -5.94 -33.56 7.01
C ASP A 279 -7.30 -33.29 7.68
N GLN A 280 -7.64 -32.00 7.95
CA GLN A 280 -8.90 -31.62 8.58
C GLN A 280 -10.01 -31.52 7.54
N GLN A 281 -11.25 -31.83 7.93
CA GLN A 281 -12.43 -31.69 7.07
C GLN A 281 -13.02 -30.26 7.12
N TYR A 282 -12.75 -29.50 8.17
CA TYR A 282 -13.24 -28.15 8.39
C TYR A 282 -12.09 -27.24 8.80
N ILE A 283 -12.17 -25.97 8.38
CA ILE A 283 -11.24 -24.93 8.81
C ILE A 283 -11.67 -24.45 10.19
N ARG A 284 -10.78 -24.51 11.18
CA ARG A 284 -11.05 -24.14 12.56
C ARG A 284 -10.49 -22.74 12.89
N GLN A 285 -10.94 -22.18 14.01
CA GLN A 285 -10.47 -20.89 14.51
C GLN A 285 -8.93 -20.85 14.63
N VAL A 286 -8.32 -21.93 15.11
CA VAL A 286 -6.84 -22.03 15.25
C VAL A 286 -6.11 -21.96 13.89
N ASP A 287 -6.71 -22.42 12.80
CA ASP A 287 -6.12 -22.36 11.47
C ASP A 287 -6.11 -20.91 10.97
N PHE A 288 -7.17 -20.13 11.24
CA PHE A 288 -7.19 -18.70 10.97
C PHE A 288 -6.18 -17.92 11.82
N GLU A 289 -6.01 -18.26 13.08
CA GLU A 289 -5.00 -17.63 13.95
C GLU A 289 -3.58 -17.88 13.42
N GLY A 290 -3.29 -19.12 13.01
CA GLY A 290 -2.02 -19.46 12.35
C GLY A 290 -1.83 -18.76 11.02
N ALA A 291 -2.90 -18.60 10.23
CA ALA A 291 -2.88 -17.87 8.97
C ALA A 291 -2.62 -16.38 9.16
N MET A 292 -3.32 -15.74 10.12
CA MET A 292 -3.07 -14.33 10.48
C MET A 292 -1.62 -14.12 10.89
N GLU A 293 -1.13 -14.99 11.77
CA GLU A 293 0.26 -14.92 12.22
C GLU A 293 1.23 -15.03 11.03
N ARG A 294 0.99 -15.95 10.09
CA ARG A 294 1.80 -16.12 8.89
C ARG A 294 1.77 -14.93 7.94
N VAL A 295 0.61 -14.35 7.71
CA VAL A 295 0.43 -13.20 6.79
C VAL A 295 1.07 -11.95 7.38
N LEU A 296 0.91 -11.70 8.67
CA LEU A 296 1.43 -10.51 9.34
C LEU A 296 2.94 -10.57 9.61
N THR A 297 3.47 -11.76 9.90
CA THR A 297 4.86 -11.93 10.36
C THR A 297 5.76 -12.70 9.39
N GLY A 298 5.17 -13.28 8.34
CA GLY A 298 5.87 -14.12 7.37
C GLY A 298 6.08 -15.57 7.83
N LEU A 299 6.81 -16.32 7.01
CA LEU A 299 7.11 -17.72 7.29
C LEU A 299 8.06 -17.87 8.48
N GLN A 300 7.75 -18.83 9.35
CA GLN A 300 8.65 -19.23 10.41
C GLN A 300 9.97 -19.76 9.81
N LYS A 301 11.06 -19.09 10.10
CA LYS A 301 12.42 -19.52 9.70
C LYS A 301 13.12 -20.13 10.91
N ARG A 302 13.44 -21.42 10.84
CA ARG A 302 14.33 -22.03 11.83
C ARG A 302 15.77 -21.59 11.56
N ARG A 303 16.17 -20.45 12.13
CA ARG A 303 17.58 -20.05 12.17
C ARG A 303 18.24 -20.73 13.36
N VAL A 304 19.46 -21.19 13.16
CA VAL A 304 20.30 -21.67 14.28
C VAL A 304 20.80 -20.43 15.02
N VAL A 305 20.18 -20.13 16.14
CA VAL A 305 20.54 -19.00 17.01
C VAL A 305 21.40 -19.55 18.15
N THR A 306 22.51 -18.90 18.47
CA THR A 306 23.35 -19.30 19.62
C THR A 306 22.63 -18.99 20.93
N GLU A 307 22.93 -19.72 22.01
CA GLU A 307 22.36 -19.47 23.34
C GLU A 307 22.55 -18.01 23.81
N LYS A 308 23.66 -17.40 23.40
CA LYS A 308 23.95 -16.00 23.71
C LYS A 308 23.02 -15.07 22.97
N GLU A 309 22.77 -15.30 21.69
CA GLU A 309 21.82 -14.52 20.88
C GLU A 309 20.39 -14.75 21.34
N LYS A 310 20.02 -16.00 21.65
CA LYS A 310 18.70 -16.35 22.19
C LYS A 310 18.42 -15.58 23.48
N ARG A 311 19.41 -15.43 24.35
CA ARG A 311 19.26 -14.65 25.57
C ARG A 311 19.09 -13.16 25.30
N ILE A 312 19.87 -12.57 24.38
CA ILE A 312 19.71 -11.16 23.99
C ILE A 312 18.32 -10.93 23.43
N LEU A 313 17.87 -11.79 22.51
CA LEU A 313 16.56 -11.73 21.88
C LEU A 313 15.42 -11.82 22.90
N ALA A 314 15.52 -12.74 23.87
CA ALA A 314 14.52 -12.89 24.91
C ALA A 314 14.34 -11.61 25.75
N TYR A 315 15.41 -10.95 26.09
CA TYR A 315 15.35 -9.67 26.80
C TYR A 315 14.84 -8.52 25.92
N HIS A 316 15.18 -8.51 24.65
CA HIS A 316 14.69 -7.55 23.67
C HIS A 316 13.16 -7.62 23.55
N GLU A 317 12.62 -8.80 23.24
CA GLU A 317 11.18 -9.01 23.11
C GLU A 317 10.43 -8.83 24.45
N ALA A 318 11.06 -9.24 25.56
CA ALA A 318 10.51 -8.98 26.89
C ALA A 318 10.44 -7.48 27.20
N GLY A 319 11.40 -6.69 26.73
CA GLY A 319 11.39 -5.24 26.86
C GLY A 319 10.19 -4.60 26.18
N HIS A 320 9.99 -4.94 24.93
CA HIS A 320 8.82 -4.49 24.17
C HIS A 320 7.49 -4.85 24.86
N ALA A 321 7.33 -6.11 25.25
CA ALA A 321 6.10 -6.59 25.85
C ALA A 321 5.84 -5.97 27.23
N LEU A 322 6.86 -5.79 28.04
CA LEU A 322 6.74 -5.15 29.36
C LEU A 322 6.29 -3.70 29.25
N VAL A 323 6.94 -2.90 28.39
CA VAL A 323 6.57 -1.49 28.22
C VAL A 323 5.18 -1.36 27.60
N ALA A 324 4.82 -2.21 26.64
CA ALA A 324 3.47 -2.24 26.07
C ALA A 324 2.40 -2.51 27.14
N TYR A 325 2.64 -3.44 28.07
CA TYR A 325 1.75 -3.71 29.19
C TYR A 325 1.58 -2.49 30.11
N LEU A 326 2.69 -1.80 30.41
CA LEU A 326 2.67 -0.63 31.29
C LEU A 326 1.93 0.57 30.67
N MET A 327 1.99 0.72 29.32
CA MET A 327 1.25 1.77 28.59
C MET A 327 -0.25 1.49 28.44
N GLY A 328 -0.74 0.36 28.94
CA GLY A 328 -2.16 0.03 28.98
C GLY A 328 -2.73 -0.46 27.66
N ASP A 329 -3.87 0.10 27.23
CA ASP A 329 -4.63 -0.43 26.09
C ASP A 329 -4.20 0.12 24.74
N VAL A 330 -3.10 0.88 24.66
CA VAL A 330 -2.58 1.42 23.40
C VAL A 330 -2.10 0.30 22.48
N MET A 331 -1.40 -0.69 23.04
CA MET A 331 -0.83 -1.83 22.31
C MET A 331 -0.96 -3.13 23.12
N PRO A 332 -2.15 -3.73 23.22
CA PRO A 332 -2.33 -4.93 24.02
C PRO A 332 -1.56 -6.12 23.44
N VAL A 333 -0.68 -6.68 24.27
CA VAL A 333 0.15 -7.84 23.92
C VAL A 333 -0.73 -9.07 23.77
N GLN A 334 -0.62 -9.76 22.64
CA GLN A 334 -1.32 -11.01 22.36
C GLN A 334 -0.40 -12.23 22.47
N LYS A 335 0.86 -12.06 22.06
CA LYS A 335 1.85 -13.12 22.04
C LYS A 335 3.25 -12.52 22.00
N VAL A 336 4.17 -13.17 22.67
CA VAL A 336 5.61 -12.82 22.62
C VAL A 336 6.38 -14.07 22.23
N THR A 337 7.25 -13.97 21.24
CA THR A 337 8.04 -15.11 20.76
C THR A 337 9.44 -14.72 20.35
N ILE A 338 10.39 -15.60 20.64
CA ILE A 338 11.78 -15.52 20.17
C ILE A 338 12.07 -16.46 19.00
N VAL A 339 11.02 -17.06 18.45
CA VAL A 339 11.14 -17.88 17.24
C VAL A 339 11.11 -16.97 16.03
N GLY A 340 12.20 -16.96 15.26
CA GLY A 340 12.37 -16.08 14.10
C GLY A 340 11.32 -16.30 13.01
N ARG A 341 10.82 -15.19 12.45
CA ARG A 341 9.85 -15.18 11.35
C ARG A 341 10.23 -14.14 10.31
N GLY A 342 10.13 -14.50 9.04
CA GLY A 342 10.55 -13.61 7.97
C GLY A 342 12.02 -13.17 8.16
N ASP A 343 12.26 -11.88 8.27
CA ASP A 343 13.57 -11.31 8.57
C ASP A 343 13.75 -10.94 10.05
N ALA A 344 12.69 -10.96 10.84
CA ALA A 344 12.73 -10.76 12.28
C ALA A 344 13.26 -12.02 13.02
N LEU A 345 14.09 -11.80 14.05
CA LEU A 345 14.63 -12.86 14.89
C LEU A 345 13.67 -13.23 16.03
N GLY A 346 12.82 -12.30 16.47
CA GLY A 346 11.75 -12.45 17.44
C GLY A 346 10.60 -11.53 17.12
N LEU A 347 9.51 -11.59 17.88
CA LEU A 347 8.35 -10.76 17.69
C LEU A 347 7.50 -10.64 18.95
N ALA A 348 7.20 -9.42 19.38
CA ALA A 348 6.10 -9.11 20.26
C ALA A 348 4.89 -8.69 19.40
N TYR A 349 3.81 -9.47 19.47
CA TYR A 349 2.63 -9.28 18.64
C TYR A 349 1.56 -8.49 19.37
N TYR A 350 1.19 -7.35 18.79
CA TYR A 350 0.18 -6.44 19.31
C TYR A 350 -1.02 -6.41 18.37
N LEU A 351 -2.23 -6.41 18.93
CA LEU A 351 -3.44 -6.18 18.17
C LEU A 351 -4.18 -5.00 18.78
N PRO A 352 -4.48 -3.95 18.01
CA PRO A 352 -5.34 -2.89 18.49
C PRO A 352 -6.72 -3.46 18.85
N VAL A 353 -7.33 -2.96 19.91
CA VAL A 353 -8.67 -3.39 20.35
C VAL A 353 -9.74 -2.84 19.41
N GLU A 354 -9.50 -1.66 18.86
CA GLU A 354 -10.43 -0.91 18.02
C GLU A 354 -9.67 -0.20 16.90
N ASP A 355 -10.36 0.06 15.78
CA ASP A 355 -9.84 0.95 14.73
C ASP A 355 -9.81 2.38 15.25
N ARG A 356 -8.61 2.96 15.36
CA ARG A 356 -8.41 4.33 15.82
C ARG A 356 -7.92 5.20 14.69
N TYR A 357 -8.65 6.28 14.43
CA TYR A 357 -8.32 7.28 13.41
C TYR A 357 -7.63 8.51 13.99
N LEU A 358 -7.72 8.71 15.30
CA LEU A 358 -7.10 9.83 16.00
C LEU A 358 -6.14 9.31 17.07
N HIS A 359 -4.93 9.84 17.06
CA HIS A 359 -3.89 9.55 18.04
C HIS A 359 -3.48 10.87 18.72
N THR A 360 -3.38 10.84 20.03
CA THR A 360 -2.83 11.97 20.80
C THR A 360 -1.30 11.97 20.73
N LYS A 361 -0.67 13.13 21.09
CA LYS A 361 0.79 13.23 21.20
C LYS A 361 1.35 12.17 22.15
N GLU A 362 0.66 11.96 23.27
CA GLU A 362 1.03 11.03 24.33
C GLU A 362 0.95 9.57 23.82
N GLU A 363 -0.08 9.22 23.06
CA GLU A 363 -0.21 7.88 22.48
C GLU A 363 0.91 7.56 21.47
N LEU A 364 1.27 8.53 20.64
CA LEU A 364 2.39 8.37 19.71
C LEU A 364 3.73 8.24 20.44
N LEU A 365 3.92 8.99 21.53
CA LEU A 365 5.09 8.84 22.39
C LEU A 365 5.11 7.46 23.07
N ASP A 366 3.97 6.94 23.52
CA ASP A 366 3.88 5.61 24.09
C ASP A 366 4.25 4.52 23.08
N VAL A 367 3.79 4.64 21.83
CA VAL A 367 4.22 3.73 20.74
C VAL A 367 5.74 3.78 20.52
N MET A 368 6.34 4.99 20.58
CA MET A 368 7.78 5.14 20.45
C MET A 368 8.54 4.52 21.63
N LYS A 369 8.04 4.68 22.89
CA LYS A 369 8.61 4.03 24.09
C LYS A 369 8.60 2.51 23.95
N VAL A 370 7.47 1.95 23.49
CA VAL A 370 7.35 0.50 23.25
C VAL A 370 8.39 0.06 22.20
N ALA A 371 8.50 0.77 21.09
CA ALA A 371 9.45 0.41 20.03
C ALA A 371 10.93 0.52 20.48
N LEU A 372 11.25 1.44 21.40
CA LEU A 372 12.61 1.61 21.93
C LEU A 372 12.94 0.67 23.11
N ALA A 373 11.93 0.01 23.68
CA ALA A 373 12.06 -0.78 24.89
C ALA A 373 12.96 -2.02 24.71
N GLY A 374 12.97 -2.65 23.53
CA GLY A 374 13.85 -3.76 23.22
C GLY A 374 15.33 -3.36 23.34
N ARG A 375 15.69 -2.24 22.70
CA ARG A 375 17.03 -1.65 22.79
C ARG A 375 17.40 -1.22 24.21
N ALA A 376 16.47 -0.60 24.93
CA ALA A 376 16.67 -0.20 26.33
C ALA A 376 16.91 -1.42 27.23
N ALA A 377 16.21 -2.53 27.00
CA ALA A 377 16.43 -3.77 27.73
C ALA A 377 17.83 -4.36 27.46
N GLU A 378 18.30 -4.36 26.22
CA GLU A 378 19.65 -4.80 25.87
C GLU A 378 20.71 -3.95 26.60
N GLU A 379 20.57 -2.63 26.61
CA GLU A 379 21.51 -1.71 27.25
C GLU A 379 21.58 -1.95 28.76
N ILE A 380 20.44 -2.03 29.43
CA ILE A 380 20.38 -2.20 30.90
C ILE A 380 20.88 -3.59 31.32
N VAL A 381 20.59 -4.63 30.53
CA VAL A 381 20.92 -6.02 30.92
C VAL A 381 22.35 -6.39 30.57
N PHE A 382 22.81 -5.98 29.39
CA PHE A 382 24.10 -6.44 28.82
C PHE A 382 25.14 -5.31 28.73
N GLY A 383 24.78 -4.06 29.00
CA GLY A 383 25.64 -2.88 28.85
C GLY A 383 26.09 -2.62 27.40
N ARG A 384 25.33 -3.14 26.43
CA ARG A 384 25.60 -3.02 24.99
C ARG A 384 24.32 -3.20 24.22
N VAL A 385 24.28 -2.65 23.01
CA VAL A 385 23.15 -2.73 22.07
C VAL A 385 23.57 -3.50 20.83
N THR A 386 22.59 -4.12 20.17
CA THR A 386 22.79 -4.85 18.91
C THR A 386 22.12 -4.11 17.73
N ASN A 387 22.35 -4.62 16.54
CA ASN A 387 21.64 -4.16 15.33
C ASN A 387 20.22 -4.74 15.21
N GLY A 388 19.76 -5.54 16.17
CA GLY A 388 18.42 -6.13 16.17
C GLY A 388 17.31 -5.08 16.18
N ALA A 389 17.56 -3.92 16.81
CA ALA A 389 16.62 -2.81 16.91
C ALA A 389 16.54 -1.91 15.65
N ALA A 390 17.09 -2.32 14.49
CA ALA A 390 17.13 -1.43 13.32
C ALA A 390 15.73 -1.04 12.82
N SER A 391 14.82 -2.00 12.71
CA SER A 391 13.43 -1.76 12.31
C SER A 391 12.64 -0.91 13.31
N ASP A 392 12.93 -1.07 14.61
CA ASP A 392 12.31 -0.28 15.66
C ASP A 392 12.74 1.18 15.59
N LEU A 393 14.03 1.42 15.32
CA LEU A 393 14.57 2.76 15.13
C LEU A 393 14.00 3.44 13.87
N GLU A 394 13.81 2.71 12.78
CA GLU A 394 13.14 3.22 11.58
C GLU A 394 11.71 3.67 11.91
N LYS A 395 10.94 2.81 12.58
CA LYS A 395 9.56 3.11 13.01
C LYS A 395 9.49 4.35 13.92
N VAL A 396 10.38 4.45 14.89
CA VAL A 396 10.47 5.61 15.78
C VAL A 396 10.78 6.89 15.00
N THR A 397 11.70 6.82 14.04
CA THR A 397 12.08 7.93 13.19
C THR A 397 10.90 8.41 12.33
N GLU A 398 10.14 7.48 11.76
CA GLU A 398 8.93 7.80 10.97
C GLU A 398 7.85 8.47 11.82
N ILE A 399 7.57 7.94 13.02
CA ILE A 399 6.58 8.52 13.94
C ILE A 399 7.01 9.93 14.35
N ALA A 400 8.25 10.13 14.80
CA ALA A 400 8.76 11.43 15.22
C ALA A 400 8.73 12.44 14.05
N ARG A 401 9.04 11.98 12.83
CA ARG A 401 8.93 12.79 11.63
C ARG A 401 7.49 13.22 11.36
N ALA A 402 6.54 12.30 11.42
CA ALA A 402 5.13 12.62 11.23
C ALA A 402 4.62 13.60 12.29
N MET A 403 4.99 13.42 13.56
CA MET A 403 4.63 14.31 14.66
C MET A 403 5.12 15.74 14.43
N VAL A 404 6.37 15.91 13.97
CA VAL A 404 6.97 17.24 13.74
C VAL A 404 6.48 17.85 12.43
N PHE A 405 6.45 17.07 11.33
CA PHE A 405 6.29 17.59 9.98
C PHE A 405 4.83 17.68 9.53
N GLU A 406 3.99 16.79 10.03
CA GLU A 406 2.62 16.64 9.55
C GLU A 406 1.58 17.04 10.58
N PHE A 407 1.78 16.66 11.84
CA PHE A 407 0.77 16.83 12.88
C PHE A 407 0.96 18.08 13.73
N GLY A 408 2.13 18.75 13.67
CA GLY A 408 2.43 19.91 14.51
C GLY A 408 2.51 19.57 16.00
N MET A 409 2.86 18.32 16.34
CA MET A 409 2.92 17.81 17.74
C MET A 409 4.29 18.03 18.40
N SER A 410 5.01 19.08 18.00
CA SER A 410 6.26 19.49 18.62
C SER A 410 6.10 20.83 19.35
N ASP A 411 6.89 21.05 20.38
CA ASP A 411 6.85 22.29 21.15
C ASP A 411 7.41 23.50 20.36
N ILE A 412 8.16 23.23 19.28
CA ILE A 412 8.80 24.25 18.44
C ILE A 412 7.82 24.89 17.45
N ALA A 413 6.82 24.15 16.96
CA ALA A 413 5.85 24.67 15.99
C ALA A 413 4.46 24.05 16.16
N PRO A 414 3.78 24.30 17.29
CA PRO A 414 2.49 23.66 17.59
C PRO A 414 1.33 24.16 16.73
N SER A 415 1.51 25.28 16.02
CA SER A 415 0.47 25.96 15.24
C SER A 415 0.61 25.84 13.72
N ARG A 416 1.61 25.10 13.24
CA ARG A 416 1.87 24.97 11.80
C ARG A 416 2.52 23.64 11.44
N THR A 417 2.27 23.14 10.23
CA THR A 417 3.01 22.00 9.67
C THR A 417 4.35 22.46 9.09
N MET A 418 5.35 21.61 9.16
CA MET A 418 6.69 21.88 8.60
C MET A 418 6.96 21.06 7.32
N ARG A 419 5.92 20.79 6.53
CA ARG A 419 5.88 19.85 5.40
C ARG A 419 6.58 20.34 4.12
N ALA A 420 7.18 21.51 4.11
CA ALA A 420 7.76 22.09 2.89
C ALA A 420 8.96 21.25 2.38
N ASP A 421 9.12 21.28 1.04
CA ASP A 421 10.25 20.68 0.34
C ASP A 421 11.58 21.17 0.91
N ASN A 422 12.55 20.28 1.09
CA ASN A 422 13.85 20.61 1.68
C ASN A 422 14.58 21.76 0.95
N TYR A 423 14.33 21.94 -0.34
CA TYR A 423 14.89 23.05 -1.15
C TYR A 423 14.27 24.41 -0.83
N ALA A 424 13.04 24.44 -0.32
CA ALA A 424 12.33 25.68 0.00
C ALA A 424 12.53 26.15 1.45
N LEU A 425 13.21 25.35 2.29
CA LEU A 425 13.41 25.65 3.71
C LEU A 425 14.77 26.31 3.96
N SER A 426 14.77 27.30 4.88
CA SER A 426 16.02 27.84 5.42
C SER A 426 16.78 26.78 6.21
N GLU A 427 18.11 26.91 6.29
CA GLU A 427 18.94 26.00 7.10
C GLU A 427 18.56 26.05 8.59
N GLU A 428 18.07 27.16 9.07
CA GLU A 428 17.57 27.31 10.44
C GLU A 428 16.32 26.44 10.66
N THR A 429 15.36 26.48 9.74
CA THR A 429 14.15 25.64 9.83
C THR A 429 14.49 24.15 9.76
N LYS A 430 15.46 23.75 8.95
CA LYS A 430 15.94 22.36 8.90
C LYS A 430 16.51 21.93 10.25
N ARG A 431 17.38 22.76 10.84
CA ARG A 431 17.96 22.51 12.19
C ARG A 431 16.88 22.42 13.27
N MET A 432 15.87 23.30 13.22
CA MET A 432 14.74 23.25 14.16
C MET A 432 13.96 21.93 14.03
N ARG A 433 13.72 21.45 12.81
CA ARG A 433 13.06 20.17 12.56
C ARG A 433 13.87 18.99 13.12
N ASP A 434 15.17 18.96 12.82
CA ASP A 434 16.07 17.89 13.27
C ASP A 434 16.16 17.89 14.81
N SER A 435 16.27 19.06 15.43
CA SER A 435 16.28 19.21 16.88
C SER A 435 14.97 18.75 17.53
N ALA A 436 13.81 19.13 16.96
CA ALA A 436 12.52 18.71 17.48
C ALA A 436 12.32 17.19 17.39
N GLN A 437 12.74 16.60 16.28
CA GLN A 437 12.69 15.16 16.08
C GLN A 437 13.61 14.43 17.08
N ALA A 438 14.84 14.90 17.25
CA ALA A 438 15.78 14.34 18.23
C ALA A 438 15.23 14.42 19.67
N GLN A 439 14.65 15.55 20.06
CA GLN A 439 14.05 15.71 21.39
C GLN A 439 12.94 14.69 21.68
N LEU A 440 12.06 14.42 20.69
CA LEU A 440 10.99 13.43 20.85
C LEU A 440 11.55 12.01 20.99
N THR A 441 12.53 11.64 20.15
CA THR A 441 13.13 10.31 20.17
C THR A 441 13.95 10.07 21.44
N ASP A 442 14.76 11.04 21.85
CA ASP A 442 15.59 10.96 23.07
C ASP A 442 14.72 10.87 24.32
N HIS A 443 13.68 11.71 24.42
CA HIS A 443 12.73 11.64 25.53
C HIS A 443 12.04 10.28 25.62
N ALA A 444 11.58 9.74 24.49
CA ALA A 444 10.95 8.40 24.45
C ALA A 444 11.95 7.30 24.88
N TYR A 445 13.23 7.44 24.52
CA TYR A 445 14.27 6.48 24.90
C TYR A 445 14.60 6.54 26.38
N GLU A 446 14.79 7.75 26.94
CA GLU A 446 15.02 7.96 28.38
C GLU A 446 13.90 7.39 29.23
N GLU A 447 12.65 7.59 28.83
CA GLU A 447 11.47 7.03 29.48
C GLU A 447 11.44 5.49 29.38
N ALA A 448 11.79 4.91 28.22
CA ALA A 448 11.88 3.47 28.07
C ALA A 448 12.97 2.87 29.01
N LEU A 449 14.16 3.52 29.12
CA LEU A 449 15.22 3.12 30.05
C LEU A 449 14.72 3.21 31.51
N ARG A 450 14.01 4.28 31.88
CA ARG A 450 13.42 4.45 33.23
C ARG A 450 12.45 3.31 33.57
N LEU A 451 11.52 3.01 32.64
CA LEU A 451 10.50 1.98 32.84
C LEU A 451 11.15 0.59 32.98
N ILE A 452 12.08 0.23 32.10
CA ILE A 452 12.78 -1.06 32.15
C ILE A 452 13.58 -1.19 33.44
N SER A 453 14.29 -0.13 33.88
CA SER A 453 15.06 -0.14 35.13
C SER A 453 14.14 -0.31 36.34
N LYS A 454 13.02 0.41 36.41
CA LYS A 454 12.05 0.36 37.49
C LYS A 454 11.40 -1.03 37.61
N HIS A 455 11.14 -1.70 36.49
CA HIS A 455 10.45 -2.98 36.45
C HIS A 455 11.35 -4.16 36.08
N ARG A 456 12.64 -4.08 36.42
CA ARG A 456 13.66 -5.06 36.08
C ARG A 456 13.30 -6.51 36.48
N VAL A 457 12.68 -6.71 37.63
CA VAL A 457 12.27 -8.04 38.10
C VAL A 457 11.24 -8.68 37.17
N SER A 458 10.27 -7.88 36.70
CA SER A 458 9.27 -8.35 35.74
C SER A 458 9.87 -8.66 34.36
N LEU A 459 10.83 -7.84 33.92
CA LEU A 459 11.61 -8.11 32.71
C LEU A 459 12.35 -9.46 32.81
N ASP A 460 13.05 -9.71 33.92
CA ASP A 460 13.80 -10.96 34.13
C ASP A 460 12.88 -12.18 34.16
N ARG A 461 11.68 -12.07 34.75
CA ARG A 461 10.67 -13.16 34.74
C ARG A 461 10.18 -13.46 33.34
N LEU A 462 9.84 -12.41 32.57
CA LEU A 462 9.34 -12.57 31.20
C LEU A 462 10.40 -13.14 30.27
N ALA A 463 11.63 -12.63 30.35
CA ALA A 463 12.76 -13.14 29.58
C ALA A 463 13.08 -14.60 29.95
N GLY A 464 13.01 -14.96 31.24
CA GLY A 464 13.15 -16.35 31.72
C GLY A 464 12.10 -17.27 31.10
N GLY A 465 10.84 -16.88 31.11
CA GLY A 465 9.75 -17.64 30.48
C GLY A 465 9.95 -17.82 28.97
N LEU A 466 10.43 -16.78 28.26
CA LEU A 466 10.76 -16.86 26.83
C LEU A 466 11.92 -17.81 26.55
N LEU A 467 12.93 -17.86 27.41
CA LEU A 467 14.07 -18.78 27.26
C LEU A 467 13.68 -20.24 27.44
N GLU A 468 12.69 -20.51 28.32
CA GLU A 468 12.20 -21.87 28.60
C GLU A 468 11.23 -22.36 27.51
N ARG A 469 10.29 -21.52 27.06
CA ARG A 469 9.15 -21.92 26.22
C ARG A 469 9.21 -21.40 24.80
N GLU A 470 10.13 -20.49 24.49
CA GLU A 470 10.32 -19.78 23.22
C GLU A 470 9.13 -18.91 22.79
N THR A 471 7.95 -19.16 23.32
CA THR A 471 6.71 -18.44 23.00
C THR A 471 5.84 -18.38 24.26
N ILE A 472 5.28 -17.21 24.53
CA ILE A 472 4.35 -16.93 25.63
C ILE A 472 3.08 -16.36 25.03
N ASP A 473 1.93 -16.97 25.28
CA ASP A 473 0.63 -16.46 24.87
C ASP A 473 0.11 -15.38 25.84
N ARG A 474 -1.07 -14.82 25.50
CA ARG A 474 -1.66 -13.74 26.28
C ARG A 474 -1.96 -14.13 27.73
N GLU A 475 -2.48 -15.33 27.96
CA GLU A 475 -2.90 -15.78 29.29
C GLU A 475 -1.69 -15.97 30.18
N GLU A 476 -0.66 -16.64 29.68
CA GLU A 476 0.63 -16.83 30.36
C GLU A 476 1.34 -15.49 30.59
N PHE A 477 1.31 -14.59 29.59
CA PHE A 477 1.87 -13.24 29.71
C PHE A 477 1.23 -12.47 30.86
N LEU A 478 -0.11 -12.45 30.91
CA LEU A 478 -0.85 -11.78 31.98
C LEU A 478 -0.59 -12.43 33.34
N ALA A 479 -0.45 -13.76 33.41
CA ALA A 479 -0.09 -14.46 34.63
C ALA A 479 1.34 -14.08 35.13
N ILE A 480 2.30 -13.90 34.22
CA ILE A 480 3.67 -13.45 34.57
C ILE A 480 3.69 -12.00 35.03
N MET A 481 2.89 -11.12 34.41
CA MET A 481 2.77 -9.71 34.79
C MET A 481 2.06 -9.55 36.15
N GLY A 482 1.10 -10.42 36.46
CA GLY A 482 0.37 -10.41 37.74
C GLY A 482 -0.34 -9.08 37.98
N ASP A 483 -0.26 -8.61 39.26
CA ASP A 483 -0.85 -7.33 39.70
C ASP A 483 0.07 -6.12 39.47
N LEU A 484 0.98 -6.19 38.49
CA LEU A 484 1.85 -5.05 38.18
C LEU A 484 0.96 -3.85 37.78
N PRO A 485 0.99 -2.73 38.54
CA PRO A 485 0.17 -1.59 38.19
C PRO A 485 0.61 -1.01 36.85
N ARG A 486 -0.36 -0.81 35.97
CA ARG A 486 -0.13 -0.03 34.75
C ARG A 486 0.25 1.39 35.14
N GLU A 487 1.17 1.99 34.41
CA GLU A 487 1.48 3.40 34.61
C GLU A 487 0.21 4.21 34.30
N SER A 488 -0.41 4.80 35.33
CA SER A 488 -1.52 5.73 35.11
C SER A 488 -0.97 6.84 34.22
N ARG A 489 -1.62 7.13 33.11
CA ARG A 489 -1.41 8.40 32.42
C ARG A 489 -1.68 9.46 33.45
N SER A 490 -0.60 9.98 34.07
CA SER A 490 -0.74 11.12 34.94
C SER A 490 -1.42 12.20 34.10
N ALA A 491 -2.52 12.72 34.60
CA ALA A 491 -3.13 13.95 34.13
C ALA A 491 -2.17 15.12 34.45
N GLU A 492 -0.88 14.93 34.22
CA GLU A 492 0.12 15.96 34.33
C GLU A 492 0.03 16.80 33.10
N THR A 493 -0.44 17.96 33.37
CA THR A 493 -0.48 19.17 32.55
C THR A 493 -1.62 19.17 31.51
N VAL A 494 -2.87 19.25 31.95
CA VAL A 494 -3.65 20.39 31.45
C VAL A 494 -2.77 21.62 31.71
N GLY A 495 -1.94 21.93 30.72
CA GLY A 495 -1.12 23.10 30.74
C GLY A 495 -2.06 24.25 31.10
N THR A 496 -1.73 24.97 32.16
CA THR A 496 -2.33 26.22 32.51
C THR A 496 -2.54 26.96 31.19
N VAL A 497 -3.79 27.04 30.74
CA VAL A 497 -4.19 28.00 29.72
C VAL A 497 -3.67 29.31 30.28
N ARG A 498 -2.60 29.85 29.70
CA ARG A 498 -2.17 31.24 30.01
C ARG A 498 -3.42 32.04 29.79
N ALA A 499 -4.05 32.45 30.89
CA ALA A 499 -5.01 33.49 30.86
C ALA A 499 -4.26 34.65 30.18
N LEU A 500 -4.65 34.95 28.95
CA LEU A 500 -4.28 36.19 28.30
C LEU A 500 -4.86 37.25 29.21
N ASP A 501 -3.96 37.94 29.91
CA ASP A 501 -4.32 39.08 30.76
C ASP A 501 -5.19 40.00 29.92
N ALA A 502 -6.44 40.15 30.34
CA ALA A 502 -7.44 41.03 29.76
C ALA A 502 -7.18 42.47 30.21
N GLU A 503 -5.91 42.89 30.31
CA GLU A 503 -5.47 44.26 30.65
C GLU A 503 -4.46 44.77 29.62
N ALA A 504 -4.82 44.74 28.33
CA ALA A 504 -4.14 45.53 27.31
C ALA A 504 -5.07 45.73 26.10
N LEU A 505 -6.14 46.46 26.28
CA LEU A 505 -6.88 47.18 25.25
C LEU A 505 -7.17 48.59 25.73
#